data_1fd615893ee0a0ae522c87a3f7fa34fb
#
_entry.id   1fd615893ee0a0ae522c87a3f7fa34fb
#
_cell.length_a   1.000
_cell.length_b   1.000
_cell.length_c   1.000
_cell.angle_alpha   90.00
_cell.angle_beta   90.00
_cell.angle_gamma   90.00
#
_symmetry.space_group_name_H-M   'P 1'
#
loop_
_entity.id
_entity.type
_entity.pdbx_description
1 polymer ?
#
loop_
_entity_poly.entity_id
_entity_poly.type
_entity_poly.pdbx_seq_one_letter_code
_entity_poly.pdbx_strand_id
1 'polypeptide(L)'
;MLFKHNVYSNNDTINFTNYTMGVAEAEIAFKLSKNISSHLKEIKEIKKYISFVIPAIELPDTRFNNFKCARELQIVADNAYAKYLFLDSLITQ
;
A
#
# COMPACT_ATOMS: atom_id res chain seq x y z
N MET A 1 -4.70 5.28 -1.56
CA MET A 1 -3.55 6.22 -1.47
C MET A 1 -3.03 6.24 -0.04
N LEU A 2 -1.70 6.28 0.15
CA LEU A 2 -1.07 6.36 1.48
C LEU A 2 -0.31 7.67 1.63
N PHE A 3 -0.34 8.22 2.84
CA PHE A 3 0.51 9.34 3.21
C PHE A 3 1.91 8.85 3.57
N LYS A 4 2.91 9.73 3.42
CA LYS A 4 4.31 9.39 3.71
C LYS A 4 4.51 8.83 5.13
N HIS A 5 3.78 9.33 6.13
CA HIS A 5 3.88 8.85 7.50
C HIS A 5 3.26 7.47 7.75
N ASN A 6 2.58 6.90 6.76
CA ASN A 6 2.04 5.54 6.81
C ASN A 6 2.95 4.50 6.12
N VAL A 7 4.11 4.93 5.62
CA VAL A 7 5.08 4.06 4.97
C VAL A 7 6.28 3.88 5.90
N TYR A 8 6.60 2.62 6.19
CA TYR A 8 7.61 2.20 7.17
C TYR A 8 8.70 1.37 6.51
N SER A 9 9.84 1.24 7.19
CA SER A 9 10.96 0.39 6.79
C SER A 9 11.05 -0.86 7.68
N ASN A 10 11.90 -1.83 7.33
CA ASN A 10 12.00 -3.15 7.97
C ASN A 10 12.14 -3.14 9.49
N ASN A 11 12.83 -2.17 10.06
CA ASN A 11 13.10 -2.12 11.51
C ASN A 11 12.14 -1.19 12.26
N ASP A 12 11.17 -0.62 11.57
CA ASP A 12 10.18 0.22 12.21
C ASP A 12 9.17 -0.61 12.99
N THR A 13 8.59 0.01 13.99
CA THR A 13 7.57 -0.59 14.84
C THR A 13 6.34 0.29 14.83
N ILE A 14 5.16 -0.33 14.74
CA ILE A 14 3.90 0.37 14.89
C ILE A 14 3.13 -0.12 16.11
N ASN A 15 2.26 0.73 16.63
CA ASN A 15 1.38 0.38 17.73
C ASN A 15 0.06 -0.17 17.18
N PHE A 16 -0.26 -1.41 17.56
CA PHE A 16 -1.49 -2.09 17.14
C PHE A 16 -2.68 -1.91 18.08
N THR A 17 -2.60 -1.09 19.11
CA THR A 17 -3.66 -0.95 20.12
C THR A 17 -5.03 -0.68 19.50
N ASN A 18 -5.07 0.10 18.43
CA ASN A 18 -6.30 0.46 17.72
C ASN A 18 -6.45 -0.24 16.35
N TYR A 19 -5.72 -1.33 16.14
CA TYR A 19 -5.77 -2.08 14.90
C TYR A 19 -6.97 -3.03 14.91
N THR A 20 -7.88 -2.86 13.96
CA THR A 20 -9.19 -3.52 13.96
C THR A 20 -9.21 -4.81 13.17
N MET A 21 -8.60 -4.82 11.97
CA MET A 21 -8.72 -5.96 11.05
C MET A 21 -7.82 -7.13 11.42
N GLY A 22 -6.64 -6.90 11.99
CA GLY A 22 -5.73 -7.96 12.38
C GLY A 22 -5.16 -8.78 11.23
N VAL A 23 -4.99 -8.16 10.04
CA VAL A 23 -4.54 -8.81 8.80
C VAL A 23 -3.20 -8.26 8.38
N ALA A 24 -2.30 -9.13 7.89
CA ALA A 24 -1.07 -8.76 7.23
C ALA A 24 -1.03 -9.42 5.85
N GLU A 25 -0.73 -8.65 4.83
CA GLU A 25 -0.72 -9.12 3.44
C GLU A 25 0.68 -8.98 2.84
N ALA A 26 1.16 -10.06 2.21
CA ALA A 26 2.40 -10.02 1.45
C ALA A 26 2.14 -9.35 0.11
N GLU A 27 2.96 -8.35 -0.21
CA GLU A 27 2.78 -7.50 -1.38
C GLU A 27 4.07 -7.32 -2.17
N ILE A 28 3.92 -6.86 -3.39
CA ILE A 28 5.03 -6.42 -4.24
C ILE A 28 4.79 -4.96 -4.57
N ALA A 29 5.71 -4.10 -4.13
CA ALA A 29 5.67 -2.68 -4.44
C ALA A 29 6.56 -2.37 -5.65
N PHE A 30 6.11 -1.47 -6.50
CA PHE A 30 6.88 -0.95 -7.63
C PHE A 30 7.24 0.51 -7.35
N LYS A 31 8.54 0.79 -7.32
CA LYS A 31 9.00 2.17 -7.24
C LYS A 31 9.13 2.74 -8.64
N LEU A 32 8.48 3.86 -8.89
CA LEU A 32 8.55 4.55 -10.17
C LEU A 32 9.78 5.48 -10.22
N SER A 33 10.44 5.52 -11.37
CA SER A 33 11.57 6.43 -11.62
C SER A 33 11.12 7.87 -11.87
N LYS A 34 9.89 8.05 -12.32
CA LYS A 34 9.29 9.35 -12.64
C LYS A 34 7.77 9.26 -12.57
N ASN A 35 7.13 10.41 -12.51
CA ASN A 35 5.67 10.48 -12.53
C ASN A 35 5.10 10.01 -13.89
N ILE A 36 3.96 9.33 -13.83
CA ILE A 36 3.18 8.98 -15.00
C ILE A 36 2.24 10.15 -15.28
N SER A 37 2.52 10.93 -16.33
CA SER A 37 1.78 12.15 -16.67
C SER A 37 0.86 12.01 -17.87
N SER A 38 0.86 10.84 -18.51
CA SER A 38 0.03 10.57 -19.69
C SER A 38 -0.70 9.24 -19.56
N HIS A 39 -1.77 9.08 -20.32
CA HIS A 39 -2.49 7.81 -20.38
C HIS A 39 -1.61 6.72 -21.00
N LEU A 40 -1.45 5.60 -20.28
CA LEU A 40 -0.75 4.43 -20.80
C LEU A 40 -1.75 3.52 -21.52
N LYS A 41 -1.46 3.19 -22.77
CA LYS A 41 -2.34 2.37 -23.61
C LYS A 41 -2.09 0.87 -23.43
N GLU A 42 -0.86 0.49 -23.08
CA GLU A 42 -0.45 -0.90 -22.98
C GLU A 42 0.29 -1.16 -21.66
N ILE A 43 0.08 -2.36 -21.11
CA ILE A 43 0.73 -2.78 -19.85
C ILE A 43 2.27 -2.69 -19.95
N LYS A 44 2.85 -3.03 -21.11
CA LYS A 44 4.30 -2.98 -21.30
C LYS A 44 4.90 -1.57 -21.15
N GLU A 45 4.11 -0.52 -21.33
CA GLU A 45 4.57 0.86 -21.18
C GLU A 45 4.91 1.20 -19.75
N ILE A 46 4.23 0.60 -18.78
CA ILE A 46 4.51 0.87 -17.36
C ILE A 46 5.92 0.40 -16.95
N LYS A 47 6.46 -0.61 -17.62
CA LYS A 47 7.80 -1.12 -17.32
C LYS A 47 8.89 -0.05 -17.45
N LYS A 48 8.68 0.93 -18.33
CA LYS A 48 9.63 2.05 -18.52
C LYS A 48 9.68 3.00 -17.33
N TYR A 49 8.68 2.94 -16.47
CA TYR A 49 8.57 3.78 -15.27
C TYR A 49 9.07 3.07 -14.01
N ILE A 50 9.17 1.74 -14.03
CA ILE A 50 9.57 0.98 -12.85
C ILE A 50 11.09 1.01 -12.70
N SER A 51 11.58 1.54 -11.57
CA SER A 51 12.99 1.52 -11.21
C SER A 51 13.36 0.36 -10.29
N PHE A 52 12.46 -0.01 -9.37
CA PHE A 52 12.69 -1.09 -8.43
C PHE A 52 11.41 -1.89 -8.19
N VAL A 53 11.60 -3.18 -7.90
CA VAL A 53 10.57 -4.08 -7.39
C VAL A 53 10.95 -4.39 -5.95
N ILE A 54 10.05 -4.14 -5.02
CA ILE A 54 10.35 -4.13 -3.59
C ILE A 54 9.38 -5.08 -2.88
N PRO A 55 9.87 -6.09 -2.13
CA PRO A 55 9.00 -6.83 -1.22
C PRO A 55 8.37 -5.90 -0.20
N ALA A 56 7.09 -6.09 0.07
CA ALA A 56 6.34 -5.24 0.98
C ALA A 56 5.36 -6.05 1.82
N ILE A 57 4.97 -5.49 2.95
CA ILE A 57 3.89 -6.00 3.78
C ILE A 57 2.88 -4.87 3.95
N GLU A 58 1.64 -5.12 3.57
CA GLU A 58 0.54 -4.23 3.85
C GLU A 58 -0.16 -4.66 5.14
N LEU A 59 -0.47 -3.69 5.97
CA LEU A 59 -1.32 -3.86 7.13
C LEU A 59 -2.58 -3.02 6.90
N PRO A 60 -3.58 -3.57 6.21
CA PRO A 60 -4.82 -2.85 5.98
C PRO A 60 -5.60 -2.67 7.28
N ASP A 61 -6.34 -1.59 7.37
CA ASP A 61 -7.26 -1.37 8.46
C ASP A 61 -8.45 -0.54 8.00
N THR A 62 -9.55 -0.65 8.73
CA THR A 62 -10.79 0.03 8.39
C THR A 62 -11.05 1.22 9.31
N ARG A 63 -11.79 2.22 8.80
CA ARG A 63 -12.38 3.32 9.56
C ARG A 63 -13.84 3.03 9.91
N PHE A 64 -14.38 1.87 9.47
CA PHE A 64 -15.74 1.43 9.80
C PHE A 64 -15.76 0.54 11.03
N ASN A 65 -16.83 0.64 11.82
CA ASN A 65 -17.03 -0.19 13.01
C ASN A 65 -17.28 -1.67 12.64
N ASN A 66 -17.93 -1.94 11.52
CA ASN A 66 -18.22 -3.28 11.05
C ASN A 66 -17.84 -3.45 9.58
N PHE A 67 -16.53 -3.62 9.33
CA PHE A 67 -15.99 -3.77 7.97
C PHE A 67 -16.45 -5.05 7.26
N LYS A 68 -16.83 -6.10 7.98
CA LYS A 68 -17.31 -7.36 7.39
C LYS A 68 -18.62 -7.20 6.63
N CYS A 69 -19.39 -6.17 6.96
CA CYS A 69 -20.65 -5.84 6.30
C CYS A 69 -20.50 -4.70 5.27
N ALA A 70 -19.29 -4.20 5.04
CA ALA A 70 -19.06 -3.11 4.11
C ALA A 70 -19.32 -3.54 2.67
N ARG A 71 -20.00 -2.67 1.91
CA ARG A 71 -20.24 -2.83 0.48
C ARG A 71 -19.09 -2.23 -0.33
N GLU A 72 -19.02 -2.57 -1.61
CA GLU A 72 -17.95 -2.15 -2.53
C GLU A 72 -17.66 -0.65 -2.50
N LEU A 73 -18.70 0.19 -2.58
CA LEU A 73 -18.52 1.66 -2.53
C LEU A 73 -17.97 2.15 -1.19
N GLN A 74 -18.33 1.48 -0.10
CA GLN A 74 -17.82 1.79 1.23
C GLN A 74 -16.33 1.41 1.33
N ILE A 75 -15.94 0.29 0.75
CA ILE A 75 -14.53 -0.14 0.70
C ILE A 75 -13.70 0.87 -0.09
N VAL A 76 -14.20 1.33 -1.23
CA VAL A 76 -13.53 2.37 -2.04
C VAL A 76 -13.43 3.68 -1.25
N ALA A 77 -14.50 4.10 -0.58
CA ALA A 77 -14.52 5.30 0.24
C ALA A 77 -13.53 5.22 1.42
N ASP A 78 -13.30 4.02 1.94
CA ASP A 78 -12.31 3.74 3.00
C ASP A 78 -10.91 3.46 2.41
N ASN A 79 -10.61 4.00 1.25
CA ASN A 79 -9.31 3.87 0.59
C ASN A 79 -8.87 2.42 0.36
N ALA A 80 -9.83 1.51 0.09
CA ALA A 80 -9.61 0.06 -0.02
C ALA A 80 -8.87 -0.51 1.22
N TYR A 81 -9.15 0.04 2.39
CA TYR A 81 -8.53 -0.31 3.68
C TYR A 81 -7.02 -0.01 3.77
N ALA A 82 -6.45 0.71 2.82
CA ALA A 82 -5.02 1.05 2.86
C ALA A 82 -4.69 1.92 4.08
N LYS A 83 -3.77 1.46 4.93
CA LYS A 83 -3.36 2.18 6.13
C LYS A 83 -1.86 2.17 6.36
N TYR A 84 -1.22 1.01 6.47
CA TYR A 84 0.21 0.91 6.73
C TYR A 84 0.89 0.05 5.67
N LEU A 85 2.07 0.48 5.25
CA LEU A 85 2.90 -0.24 4.28
C LEU A 85 4.34 -0.29 4.79
N PHE A 86 4.89 -1.50 4.89
CA PHE A 86 6.29 -1.73 5.18
C PHE A 86 7.03 -2.09 3.89
N LEU A 87 8.10 -1.37 3.59
CA LEU A 87 8.95 -1.62 2.44
C LEU A 87 10.31 -2.17 2.88
N ASP A 88 10.83 -3.13 2.13
CA ASP A 88 12.17 -3.63 2.36
C ASP A 88 13.21 -2.53 2.04
N SER A 89 13.93 -2.10 3.07
CA SER A 89 14.92 -1.03 2.94
C SER A 89 16.19 -1.45 2.17
N LEU A 90 16.48 -2.74 2.10
CA LEU A 90 17.68 -3.24 1.39
C LEU A 90 17.56 -3.04 -0.13
N ILE A 91 16.34 -3.01 -0.66
CA ILE A 91 16.08 -2.89 -2.10
C ILE A 91 15.79 -1.45 -2.51
N THR A 92 15.49 -0.58 -1.56
CA THR A 92 15.20 0.84 -1.83
C THR A 92 16.44 1.71 -2.00
N GLN A 93 17.59 1.13 -1.75
CA GLN A 93 18.88 1.80 -1.97
C GLN A 93 19.37 1.61 -3.40
#